data_55d25cbf482751206304f9df59e16e8f
#
_entry.id   55d25cbf482751206304f9df59e16e8f
#
_cell.length_a   1.000
_cell.length_b   1.000
_cell.length_c   1.000
_cell.angle_alpha   90.00
_cell.angle_beta   90.00
_cell.angle_gamma   90.00
#
_symmetry.space_group_name_H-M   'P 1'
#
loop_
_entity.id
_entity.type
_entity.pdbx_description
1 polymer ?
#
loop_
_entity_poly.entity_id
_entity_poly.type
_entity_poly.pdbx_seq_one_letter_code
_entity_poly.pdbx_strand_id
1 'polypeptide(L)'
;GFKPLCIGKRDHTYFLSSETCALDTVGAEFVRDVLPGEIVTISPEKGIESDTSHVLKPADTARCIFEYIYFARPDSFIDGISVYDSRILAGKFLAMDSPVDADLVIGVPESGNCAAMGYSMQSGIPYGMGFVKNAYVGRTFIKPKQKSRESSVQVKLNPIREAVEGKRVIMIDDSIVRGTTSDRIVKMLREAGAKEVHMRVSSPPFLWPCYFGTDVPARDQLIAYNRSVKEISDLIGTDSLDYLKIERLEELVGGKLGICKGCFTGKYPMEPPAEDIRGDFDK
;
A
#
# COMPACT_ATOMS: atom_id res chain seq x y z
N GLY A 1 -12.33 -13.56 -3.36
CA GLY A 1 -12.05 -12.33 -4.08
C GLY A 1 -10.94 -11.50 -3.45
N PHE A 2 -9.80 -12.13 -3.04
CA PHE A 2 -8.67 -11.37 -2.48
C PHE A 2 -8.00 -10.46 -3.50
N LYS A 3 -7.85 -10.95 -4.72
CA LYS A 3 -7.18 -10.23 -5.80
C LYS A 3 -8.18 -9.77 -6.85
N PRO A 4 -8.00 -8.57 -7.40
CA PRO A 4 -8.89 -8.04 -8.42
C PRO A 4 -8.67 -8.74 -9.77
N LEU A 5 -9.71 -8.75 -10.60
CA LEU A 5 -9.66 -9.18 -11.98
C LEU A 5 -10.71 -8.40 -12.77
N CYS A 6 -10.30 -7.78 -13.87
CA CYS A 6 -11.20 -7.05 -14.76
C CYS A 6 -11.09 -7.52 -16.21
N ILE A 7 -12.12 -7.23 -16.97
CA ILE A 7 -12.24 -7.53 -18.39
C ILE A 7 -12.26 -6.22 -19.16
N GLY A 8 -11.43 -6.15 -20.21
CA GLY A 8 -11.44 -5.10 -21.19
C GLY A 8 -11.69 -5.66 -22.60
N LYS A 9 -12.01 -4.79 -23.54
CA LYS A 9 -12.23 -5.15 -24.94
C LYS A 9 -11.66 -4.08 -25.87
N ARG A 10 -11.01 -4.53 -26.92
CA ARG A 10 -10.63 -3.69 -28.05
C ARG A 10 -10.94 -4.46 -29.33
N ASP A 11 -11.78 -3.89 -30.20
CA ASP A 11 -12.29 -4.54 -31.42
C ASP A 11 -12.93 -5.90 -31.09
N HIS A 12 -12.35 -6.98 -31.59
CA HIS A 12 -12.81 -8.35 -31.37
C HIS A 12 -12.00 -9.10 -30.29
N THR A 13 -11.05 -8.41 -29.62
CA THR A 13 -10.14 -9.02 -28.63
C THR A 13 -10.55 -8.65 -27.22
N TYR A 14 -10.64 -9.65 -26.36
CA TYR A 14 -10.83 -9.47 -24.92
C TYR A 14 -9.47 -9.50 -24.19
N PHE A 15 -9.37 -8.66 -23.18
CA PHE A 15 -8.20 -8.55 -22.31
C PHE A 15 -8.62 -8.84 -20.87
N LEU A 16 -7.77 -9.58 -20.17
CA LEU A 16 -7.93 -9.86 -18.75
C LEU A 16 -6.76 -9.24 -18.00
N SER A 17 -7.04 -8.49 -16.97
CA SER A 17 -6.01 -7.85 -16.14
C SER A 17 -6.44 -7.78 -14.69
N SER A 18 -5.47 -7.73 -13.78
CA SER A 18 -5.72 -7.42 -12.37
C SER A 18 -6.06 -5.94 -12.14
N GLU A 19 -5.72 -5.06 -13.08
CA GLU A 19 -5.85 -3.60 -12.92
C GLU A 19 -6.34 -2.94 -14.21
N THR A 20 -7.22 -1.94 -14.09
CA THR A 20 -7.75 -1.19 -15.25
C THR A 20 -6.69 -0.41 -15.99
N CYS A 21 -5.66 0.09 -15.29
CA CYS A 21 -4.54 0.83 -15.91
C CYS A 21 -3.78 0.02 -16.97
N ALA A 22 -3.81 -1.32 -16.90
CA ALA A 22 -3.23 -2.17 -17.94
C ALA A 22 -4.09 -2.19 -19.20
N LEU A 23 -5.42 -2.08 -19.07
CA LEU A 23 -6.35 -1.95 -20.18
C LEU A 23 -6.10 -0.64 -20.91
N ASP A 24 -5.94 0.46 -20.17
CA ASP A 24 -5.63 1.79 -20.75
C ASP A 24 -4.33 1.75 -21.56
N THR A 25 -3.30 1.05 -21.04
CA THR A 25 -1.99 0.92 -21.69
C THR A 25 -2.09 0.24 -23.06
N VAL A 26 -3.01 -0.72 -23.24
CA VAL A 26 -3.22 -1.43 -24.50
C VAL A 26 -4.36 -0.84 -25.34
N GLY A 27 -4.97 0.26 -24.90
CA GLY A 27 -6.08 0.93 -25.55
C GLY A 27 -7.36 0.06 -25.60
N ALA A 28 -7.58 -0.76 -24.56
CA ALA A 28 -8.79 -1.53 -24.40
C ALA A 28 -9.79 -0.80 -23.51
N GLU A 29 -11.05 -0.78 -23.90
CA GLU A 29 -12.13 -0.24 -23.08
C GLU A 29 -12.44 -1.19 -21.91
N PHE A 30 -12.63 -0.65 -20.71
CA PHE A 30 -13.09 -1.41 -19.56
C PHE A 30 -14.51 -1.93 -19.77
N VAL A 31 -14.71 -3.21 -19.63
CA VAL A 31 -16.04 -3.85 -19.73
C VAL A 31 -16.66 -3.97 -18.34
N ARG A 32 -15.99 -4.68 -17.44
CA ARG A 32 -16.42 -4.88 -16.03
C ARG A 32 -15.37 -5.61 -15.21
N ASP A 33 -15.54 -5.56 -13.91
CA ASP A 33 -14.85 -6.46 -13.00
C ASP A 33 -15.45 -7.89 -13.05
N VAL A 34 -14.64 -8.89 -12.73
CA VAL A 34 -15.07 -10.26 -12.48
C VAL A 34 -15.45 -10.41 -11.02
N LEU A 35 -16.66 -10.91 -10.76
CA LEU A 35 -17.17 -11.03 -9.40
C LEU A 35 -16.47 -12.18 -8.64
N PRO A 36 -16.27 -12.06 -7.32
CA PRO A 36 -15.77 -13.17 -6.50
C PRO A 36 -16.66 -14.41 -6.60
N GLY A 37 -16.09 -15.54 -7.05
CA GLY A 37 -16.81 -16.78 -7.27
C GLY A 37 -17.42 -16.94 -8.67
N GLU A 38 -17.32 -15.92 -9.52
CA GLU A 38 -17.76 -15.99 -10.91
C GLU A 38 -16.81 -16.82 -11.78
N ILE A 39 -17.36 -17.63 -12.67
CA ILE A 39 -16.63 -18.32 -13.74
C ILE A 39 -16.97 -17.65 -15.06
N VAL A 40 -15.97 -17.07 -15.72
CA VAL A 40 -16.13 -16.40 -17.00
C VAL A 40 -15.55 -17.27 -18.12
N THR A 41 -16.35 -17.53 -19.14
CA THR A 41 -15.92 -18.19 -20.37
C THR A 41 -15.96 -17.17 -21.51
N ILE A 42 -14.89 -17.11 -22.28
CA ILE A 42 -14.80 -16.22 -23.45
C ILE A 42 -14.55 -17.08 -24.69
N SER A 43 -15.45 -16.99 -25.67
CA SER A 43 -15.32 -17.69 -26.94
C SER A 43 -15.56 -16.76 -28.13
N PRO A 44 -15.01 -17.09 -29.33
CA PRO A 44 -15.26 -16.30 -30.52
C PRO A 44 -16.74 -16.27 -30.93
N GLU A 45 -17.45 -17.39 -30.69
CA GLU A 45 -18.83 -17.57 -31.15
C GLU A 45 -19.85 -16.87 -30.26
N LYS A 46 -19.61 -16.93 -28.92
CA LYS A 46 -20.60 -16.47 -27.93
C LYS A 46 -20.17 -15.22 -27.18
N GLY A 47 -18.91 -14.80 -27.34
CA GLY A 47 -18.35 -13.70 -26.55
C GLY A 47 -18.16 -14.08 -25.08
N ILE A 48 -18.64 -13.24 -24.16
CA ILE A 48 -18.53 -13.48 -22.71
C ILE A 48 -19.78 -14.20 -22.22
N GLU A 49 -19.58 -15.36 -21.59
CA GLU A 49 -20.59 -16.09 -20.83
C GLU A 49 -20.16 -16.15 -19.37
N SER A 50 -21.10 -15.97 -18.44
CA SER A 50 -20.84 -15.96 -17.00
C SER A 50 -21.65 -17.03 -16.30
N ASP A 51 -20.98 -17.86 -15.50
CA ASP A 51 -21.63 -18.66 -14.48
C ASP A 51 -21.50 -17.95 -13.13
N THR A 52 -22.63 -17.51 -12.59
CA THR A 52 -22.74 -16.76 -11.35
C THR A 52 -23.25 -17.61 -10.18
N SER A 53 -23.35 -18.92 -10.35
CA SER A 53 -23.91 -19.83 -9.34
C SER A 53 -23.13 -19.82 -8.00
N HIS A 54 -21.85 -19.44 -8.05
CA HIS A 54 -20.95 -19.36 -6.89
C HIS A 54 -20.57 -17.94 -6.49
N VAL A 55 -21.20 -16.94 -7.08
CA VAL A 55 -20.92 -15.53 -6.74
C VAL A 55 -21.32 -15.22 -5.31
N LEU A 56 -20.38 -14.62 -4.58
CA LEU A 56 -20.60 -14.21 -3.19
C LEU A 56 -21.37 -12.89 -3.12
N LYS A 57 -22.16 -12.73 -2.03
CA LYS A 57 -22.74 -11.42 -1.71
C LYS A 57 -21.61 -10.42 -1.40
N PRO A 58 -21.77 -9.13 -1.72
CA PRO A 58 -20.73 -8.13 -1.48
C PRO A 58 -20.18 -8.11 -0.05
N ALA A 59 -21.05 -8.30 0.95
CA ALA A 59 -20.65 -8.36 2.36
C ALA A 59 -19.82 -9.61 2.74
N ASP A 60 -19.97 -10.71 2.00
CA ASP A 60 -19.27 -11.97 2.22
C ASP A 60 -17.95 -12.06 1.43
N THR A 61 -17.61 -11.02 0.70
CA THR A 61 -16.37 -10.93 -0.06
C THR A 61 -15.19 -10.55 0.85
N ALA A 62 -13.96 -10.77 0.40
CA ALA A 62 -12.75 -10.50 1.18
C ALA A 62 -11.65 -9.91 0.30
N ARG A 63 -11.89 -8.72 -0.23
CA ARG A 63 -10.90 -8.00 -1.05
C ARG A 63 -9.72 -7.60 -0.19
N CYS A 64 -8.53 -7.85 -0.67
CA CYS A 64 -7.33 -7.43 0.05
C CYS A 64 -7.28 -5.90 0.12
N ILE A 65 -7.40 -5.34 1.33
CA ILE A 65 -7.33 -3.88 1.49
C ILE A 65 -5.98 -3.30 1.05
N PHE A 66 -4.92 -4.11 1.07
CA PHE A 66 -3.58 -3.68 0.67
C PHE A 66 -3.45 -3.41 -0.85
N GLU A 67 -4.41 -3.86 -1.65
CA GLU A 67 -4.51 -3.44 -3.06
C GLU A 67 -4.74 -1.92 -3.15
N TYR A 68 -5.62 -1.37 -2.33
CA TYR A 68 -5.91 0.08 -2.30
C TYR A 68 -4.78 0.88 -1.62
N ILE A 69 -4.10 0.29 -0.64
CA ILE A 69 -3.01 0.97 0.10
C ILE A 69 -1.72 1.01 -0.73
N TYR A 70 -1.33 -0.12 -1.35
CA TYR A 70 0.00 -0.26 -1.93
C TYR A 70 0.05 -0.90 -3.32
N PHE A 71 -0.56 -2.09 -3.54
CA PHE A 71 -0.25 -2.90 -4.72
C PHE A 71 -0.71 -2.27 -6.03
N ALA A 72 -1.97 -1.84 -6.10
CA ALA A 72 -2.51 -1.29 -7.32
C ALA A 72 -1.87 0.05 -7.67
N ARG A 73 -1.79 0.35 -8.95
CA ARG A 73 -1.37 1.69 -9.40
C ARG A 73 -2.44 2.72 -9.05
N PRO A 74 -2.06 3.96 -8.71
CA PRO A 74 -3.03 4.99 -8.33
C PRO A 74 -4.09 5.29 -9.41
N ASP A 75 -3.73 5.12 -10.68
CA ASP A 75 -4.60 5.34 -11.84
C ASP A 75 -5.57 4.17 -12.12
N SER A 76 -5.60 3.15 -11.25
CA SER A 76 -6.50 2.01 -11.38
C SER A 76 -7.82 2.22 -10.64
N PHE A 77 -8.87 1.56 -11.17
CA PHE A 77 -10.12 1.32 -10.48
C PHE A 77 -10.24 -0.17 -10.13
N ILE A 78 -10.71 -0.47 -8.93
CA ILE A 78 -11.00 -1.83 -8.46
C ILE A 78 -12.40 -1.83 -7.87
N ASP A 79 -13.28 -2.71 -8.35
CA ASP A 79 -14.68 -2.76 -7.92
C ASP A 79 -15.39 -1.39 -7.99
N GLY A 80 -15.07 -0.58 -9.00
CA GLY A 80 -15.60 0.77 -9.20
C GLY A 80 -15.05 1.83 -8.25
N ILE A 81 -14.02 1.52 -7.46
CA ILE A 81 -13.40 2.44 -6.50
C ILE A 81 -12.04 2.90 -7.05
N SER A 82 -11.82 4.20 -7.08
CA SER A 82 -10.54 4.80 -7.45
C SER A 82 -9.49 4.52 -6.38
N VAL A 83 -8.37 3.90 -6.78
CA VAL A 83 -7.22 3.68 -5.90
C VAL A 83 -6.60 5.00 -5.47
N TYR A 84 -6.54 5.98 -6.38
CA TYR A 84 -6.07 7.33 -6.10
C TYR A 84 -6.89 7.98 -4.98
N ASP A 85 -8.23 8.00 -5.12
CA ASP A 85 -9.11 8.62 -4.14
C ASP A 85 -9.04 7.93 -2.77
N SER A 86 -8.93 6.60 -2.75
CA SER A 86 -8.72 5.83 -1.51
C SER A 86 -7.45 6.27 -0.77
N ARG A 87 -6.34 6.47 -1.49
CA ARG A 87 -5.08 6.92 -0.89
C ARG A 87 -5.12 8.39 -0.46
N ILE A 88 -5.75 9.27 -1.22
CA ILE A 88 -6.01 10.65 -0.80
C ILE A 88 -6.83 10.67 0.49
N LEU A 89 -7.87 9.84 0.56
CA LEU A 89 -8.72 9.74 1.75
C LEU A 89 -7.95 9.22 2.98
N ALA A 90 -7.07 8.22 2.79
CA ALA A 90 -6.20 7.73 3.86
C ALA A 90 -5.33 8.86 4.45
N GLY A 91 -4.75 9.70 3.58
CA GLY A 91 -3.96 10.86 4.01
C GLY A 91 -4.80 11.90 4.77
N LYS A 92 -6.03 12.18 4.33
CA LYS A 92 -6.95 13.06 5.05
C LYS A 92 -7.27 12.52 6.44
N PHE A 93 -7.54 11.23 6.57
CA PHE A 93 -7.79 10.60 7.88
C PHE A 93 -6.57 10.70 8.80
N LEU A 94 -5.37 10.48 8.28
CA LEU A 94 -4.14 10.66 9.06
C LEU A 94 -4.01 12.09 9.60
N ALA A 95 -4.32 13.11 8.79
CA ALA A 95 -4.28 14.50 9.25
C ALA A 95 -5.34 14.82 10.30
N MET A 96 -6.54 14.22 10.20
CA MET A 96 -7.61 14.39 11.19
C MET A 96 -7.32 13.67 12.50
N ASP A 97 -6.81 12.43 12.40
CA ASP A 97 -6.65 11.55 13.56
C ASP A 97 -5.32 11.76 14.30
N SER A 98 -4.29 12.23 13.60
CA SER A 98 -2.92 12.41 14.11
C SER A 98 -2.26 13.70 13.60
N PRO A 99 -2.84 14.86 13.90
CA PRO A 99 -2.27 16.14 13.49
C PRO A 99 -0.94 16.40 14.18
N VAL A 100 -0.05 17.10 13.50
CA VAL A 100 1.23 17.58 14.06
C VAL A 100 1.60 18.91 13.42
N ASP A 101 2.21 19.81 14.21
CA ASP A 101 2.71 21.07 13.70
C ASP A 101 4.03 20.88 12.95
N ALA A 102 4.03 21.22 11.66
CA ALA A 102 5.18 21.03 10.78
C ALA A 102 5.16 22.02 9.62
N ASP A 103 6.26 22.09 8.89
CA ASP A 103 6.47 23.08 7.84
C ASP A 103 6.26 22.47 6.43
N LEU A 104 6.33 21.14 6.30
CA LEU A 104 6.28 20.47 5.01
C LEU A 104 5.73 19.03 5.14
N VAL A 105 4.85 18.65 4.23
CA VAL A 105 4.42 17.26 4.03
C VAL A 105 5.14 16.69 2.82
N ILE A 106 5.73 15.51 2.96
CA ILE A 106 6.37 14.77 1.88
C ILE A 106 5.86 13.32 1.82
N GLY A 107 5.86 12.72 0.65
CA GLY A 107 5.59 11.28 0.48
C GLY A 107 6.88 10.49 0.25
N VAL A 108 6.94 9.27 0.76
CA VAL A 108 7.95 8.29 0.32
C VAL A 108 7.54 7.79 -1.06
N PRO A 109 8.34 8.04 -2.11
CA PRO A 109 7.94 7.71 -3.47
C PRO A 109 7.94 6.20 -3.75
N GLU A 110 6.97 5.72 -4.49
CA GLU A 110 5.84 6.44 -5.07
C GLU A 110 4.56 6.24 -4.26
N SER A 111 4.52 5.20 -3.41
CA SER A 111 3.32 4.74 -2.68
C SER A 111 2.78 5.77 -1.68
N GLY A 112 3.65 6.49 -0.99
CA GLY A 112 3.26 7.51 -0.01
C GLY A 112 2.75 8.83 -0.60
N ASN A 113 2.98 9.10 -1.89
CA ASN A 113 2.72 10.41 -2.47
C ASN A 113 1.24 10.83 -2.42
N CYS A 114 0.32 9.93 -2.81
CA CYS A 114 -1.11 10.26 -2.79
C CYS A 114 -1.62 10.54 -1.38
N ALA A 115 -1.23 9.73 -0.39
CA ALA A 115 -1.60 9.95 1.00
C ALA A 115 -0.97 11.24 1.55
N ALA A 116 0.26 11.58 1.16
CA ALA A 116 0.89 12.86 1.53
C ALA A 116 0.12 14.07 0.96
N MET A 117 -0.34 13.99 -0.28
CA MET A 117 -1.21 15.02 -0.86
C MET A 117 -2.52 15.14 -0.07
N GLY A 118 -3.16 14.00 0.27
CA GLY A 118 -4.37 13.97 1.09
C GLY A 118 -4.17 14.59 2.48
N TYR A 119 -3.03 14.29 3.13
CA TYR A 119 -2.65 14.89 4.41
C TYR A 119 -2.50 16.41 4.29
N SER A 120 -1.77 16.87 3.29
CA SER A 120 -1.57 18.31 3.01
C SER A 120 -2.90 19.03 2.76
N MET A 121 -3.79 18.46 1.93
CA MET A 121 -5.12 19.03 1.66
C MET A 121 -5.95 19.21 2.93
N GLN A 122 -5.86 18.26 3.87
CA GLN A 122 -6.65 18.29 5.10
C GLN A 122 -6.02 19.17 6.19
N SER A 123 -4.69 19.17 6.32
CA SER A 123 -3.97 19.91 7.36
C SER A 123 -3.69 21.37 6.98
N GLY A 124 -3.69 21.68 5.68
CA GLY A 124 -3.25 22.99 5.17
C GLY A 124 -1.73 23.16 5.13
N ILE A 125 -0.94 22.16 5.60
CA ILE A 125 0.52 22.19 5.53
C ILE A 125 0.96 21.92 4.10
N PRO A 126 1.88 22.73 3.51
CA PRO A 126 2.29 22.55 2.11
C PRO A 126 2.85 21.16 1.81
N TYR A 127 2.45 20.59 0.67
CA TYR A 127 3.07 19.39 0.09
C TYR A 127 4.28 19.78 -0.75
N GLY A 128 5.37 18.99 -0.64
CA GLY A 128 6.55 19.16 -1.49
C GLY A 128 7.26 17.84 -1.78
N MET A 129 8.16 17.88 -2.75
CA MET A 129 9.02 16.73 -3.06
C MET A 129 10.19 16.70 -2.07
N GLY A 130 10.14 15.79 -1.10
CA GLY A 130 11.26 15.58 -0.17
C GLY A 130 12.29 14.57 -0.70
N PHE A 131 11.91 13.75 -1.68
CA PHE A 131 12.75 12.70 -2.26
C PHE A 131 12.67 12.66 -3.77
N VAL A 132 13.76 12.21 -4.39
CA VAL A 132 13.80 11.78 -5.80
C VAL A 132 14.10 10.28 -5.85
N LYS A 133 13.31 9.54 -6.61
CA LYS A 133 13.55 8.15 -6.91
C LYS A 133 14.45 8.04 -8.15
N ASN A 134 15.52 7.26 -8.03
CA ASN A 134 16.37 6.96 -9.17
C ASN A 134 15.66 5.98 -10.12
N ALA A 135 15.18 6.48 -11.26
CA ALA A 135 14.44 5.69 -12.25
C ALA A 135 15.31 4.61 -12.96
N TYR A 136 16.63 4.75 -12.92
CA TYR A 136 17.56 3.79 -13.56
C TYR A 136 17.80 2.54 -12.72
N VAL A 137 17.35 2.51 -11.47
CA VAL A 137 17.55 1.37 -10.57
C VAL A 137 16.23 0.59 -10.42
N GLY A 138 16.19 -0.61 -10.99
CA GLY A 138 15.06 -1.51 -10.93
C GLY A 138 14.73 -2.02 -9.50
N ARG A 139 13.65 -2.82 -9.34
CA ARG A 139 13.24 -3.40 -8.05
C ARG A 139 14.34 -4.30 -7.47
N THR A 140 14.83 -3.98 -6.26
CA THR A 140 15.94 -4.68 -5.59
C THR A 140 15.50 -5.80 -4.64
N PHE A 141 14.19 -6.07 -4.52
CA PHE A 141 13.67 -7.15 -3.65
C PHE A 141 14.12 -8.57 -4.05
N ILE A 142 14.67 -8.72 -5.25
CA ILE A 142 15.08 -10.01 -5.84
C ILE A 142 16.56 -10.34 -5.55
N LYS A 143 17.30 -9.51 -4.80
CA LYS A 143 18.73 -9.79 -4.51
C LYS A 143 18.89 -10.63 -3.24
N PRO A 144 19.65 -11.75 -3.27
CA PRO A 144 19.69 -12.74 -2.18
C PRO A 144 20.47 -12.34 -0.92
N LYS A 145 21.28 -11.27 -0.94
CA LYS A 145 22.15 -10.90 0.20
C LYS A 145 21.71 -9.63 0.91
N GLN A 146 21.61 -9.69 2.26
CA GLN A 146 21.16 -8.59 3.12
C GLN A 146 22.02 -7.33 3.00
N LYS A 147 23.36 -7.43 2.94
CA LYS A 147 24.26 -6.30 2.71
C LYS A 147 24.05 -5.59 1.35
N SER A 148 23.59 -6.32 0.33
CA SER A 148 23.27 -5.76 -0.98
C SER A 148 21.92 -5.05 -1.02
N ARG A 149 21.02 -5.34 -0.05
CA ARG A 149 19.72 -4.63 0.11
C ARG A 149 19.91 -3.26 0.77
N GLU A 150 20.81 -3.15 1.72
CA GLU A 150 21.10 -1.89 2.44
C GLU A 150 21.70 -0.83 1.52
N SER A 151 22.70 -1.16 0.70
CA SER A 151 23.25 -0.23 -0.31
C SER A 151 22.23 0.13 -1.41
N SER A 152 21.23 -0.72 -1.62
CA SER A 152 20.23 -0.54 -2.68
C SER A 152 19.18 0.54 -2.38
N VAL A 153 18.89 0.85 -1.13
CA VAL A 153 17.95 1.93 -0.78
C VAL A 153 18.60 3.29 -1.05
N GLN A 154 19.87 3.49 -0.71
CA GLN A 154 20.61 4.73 -1.01
C GLN A 154 20.75 5.02 -2.51
N VAL A 155 20.91 3.97 -3.33
CA VAL A 155 20.99 4.14 -4.79
C VAL A 155 19.63 4.47 -5.40
N LYS A 156 18.52 4.14 -4.69
CA LYS A 156 17.17 4.30 -5.23
C LYS A 156 16.48 5.59 -4.84
N LEU A 157 16.78 6.13 -3.67
CA LEU A 157 16.05 7.24 -3.09
C LEU A 157 17.05 8.27 -2.54
N ASN A 158 16.94 9.51 -2.99
CA ASN A 158 17.76 10.61 -2.50
C ASN A 158 16.88 11.72 -1.93
N PRO A 159 17.20 12.28 -0.74
CA PRO A 159 16.51 13.44 -0.23
C PRO A 159 16.87 14.69 -1.03
N ILE A 160 15.92 15.59 -1.19
CA ILE A 160 16.14 16.94 -1.75
C ILE A 160 16.47 17.86 -0.58
N ARG A 161 17.77 18.13 -0.38
CA ARG A 161 18.26 18.93 0.76
C ARG A 161 17.54 20.29 0.86
N GLU A 162 17.44 21.02 -0.24
CA GLU A 162 16.82 22.34 -0.31
C GLU A 162 15.34 22.33 0.09
N ALA A 163 14.69 21.18 -0.07
CA ALA A 163 13.30 21.05 0.33
C ALA A 163 13.13 20.81 1.84
N VAL A 164 14.08 20.13 2.50
CA VAL A 164 13.90 19.61 3.88
C VAL A 164 14.79 20.28 4.91
N GLU A 165 15.90 20.93 4.51
CA GLU A 165 16.86 21.54 5.43
C GLU A 165 16.20 22.59 6.34
N GLY A 166 16.41 22.46 7.64
CA GLY A 166 15.88 23.33 8.68
C GLY A 166 14.38 23.20 8.96
N LYS A 167 13.66 22.31 8.26
CA LYS A 167 12.21 22.16 8.38
C LYS A 167 11.81 21.00 9.30
N ARG A 168 10.64 21.16 9.91
CA ARG A 168 9.89 20.08 10.54
C ARG A 168 9.08 19.38 9.43
N VAL A 169 9.35 18.11 9.19
CA VAL A 169 8.83 17.39 8.04
C VAL A 169 7.85 16.30 8.47
N ILE A 170 6.68 16.25 7.87
CA ILE A 170 5.78 15.09 7.94
C ILE A 170 6.08 14.20 6.75
N MET A 171 6.59 13.01 7.02
CA MET A 171 6.86 11.98 6.03
C MET A 171 5.74 10.95 6.02
N ILE A 172 5.08 10.78 4.86
CA ILE A 172 4.02 9.77 4.69
C ILE A 172 4.55 8.57 3.92
N ASP A 173 4.35 7.38 4.48
CA ASP A 173 4.63 6.10 3.81
C ASP A 173 3.39 5.21 3.83
N ASP A 174 3.37 4.16 3.00
CA ASP A 174 2.25 3.22 2.94
C ASP A 174 2.23 2.24 4.13
N SER A 175 3.38 1.75 4.53
CA SER A 175 3.50 0.70 5.55
C SER A 175 4.88 0.60 6.18
N ILE A 176 4.95 0.07 7.40
CA ILE A 176 6.18 -0.38 8.05
C ILE A 176 6.06 -1.86 8.36
N VAL A 177 6.91 -2.69 7.75
CA VAL A 177 6.93 -4.14 7.99
C VAL A 177 8.04 -4.53 8.94
N ARG A 178 9.31 -4.39 8.54
CA ARG A 178 10.49 -4.71 9.37
C ARG A 178 11.17 -3.49 9.99
N GLY A 179 10.85 -2.28 9.52
CA GLY A 179 11.39 -1.01 10.02
C GLY A 179 12.77 -0.62 9.48
N THR A 180 13.54 -1.52 8.88
CA THR A 180 14.89 -1.24 8.38
C THR A 180 14.91 -0.18 7.26
N THR A 181 13.92 -0.17 6.38
CA THR A 181 13.78 0.83 5.33
C THR A 181 13.42 2.19 5.93
N SER A 182 12.48 2.23 6.87
CA SER A 182 12.00 3.46 7.51
C SER A 182 13.11 4.13 8.33
N ASP A 183 13.86 3.38 9.16
CA ASP A 183 15.04 3.88 9.88
C ASP A 183 16.03 4.57 8.95
N ARG A 184 16.32 3.93 7.81
CA ARG A 184 17.25 4.49 6.85
C ARG A 184 16.75 5.76 6.19
N ILE A 185 15.47 5.80 5.81
CA ILE A 185 14.86 6.99 5.19
C ILE A 185 14.84 8.15 6.17
N VAL A 186 14.54 7.91 7.45
CA VAL A 186 14.60 8.92 8.51
C VAL A 186 16.03 9.46 8.68
N LYS A 187 17.04 8.59 8.73
CA LYS A 187 18.45 9.00 8.79
C LYS A 187 18.85 9.88 7.61
N MET A 188 18.43 9.52 6.39
CA MET A 188 18.70 10.33 5.20
C MET A 188 18.10 11.74 5.29
N LEU A 189 16.88 11.90 5.82
CA LEU A 189 16.26 13.20 6.05
C LEU A 189 17.03 14.00 7.11
N ARG A 190 17.46 13.36 8.21
CA ARG A 190 18.29 14.00 9.24
C ARG A 190 19.64 14.48 8.67
N GLU A 191 20.32 13.65 7.89
CA GLU A 191 21.57 13.98 7.21
C GLU A 191 21.39 15.10 6.17
N ALA A 192 20.20 15.20 5.57
CA ALA A 192 19.84 16.31 4.69
C ALA A 192 19.46 17.60 5.44
N GLY A 193 19.47 17.58 6.80
CA GLY A 193 19.25 18.76 7.62
C GLY A 193 17.83 18.99 8.09
N ALA A 194 16.95 18.00 8.00
CA ALA A 194 15.60 18.10 8.57
C ALA A 194 15.68 18.30 10.09
N LYS A 195 14.94 19.31 10.61
CA LYS A 195 14.91 19.66 12.03
C LYS A 195 14.13 18.63 12.84
N GLU A 196 12.97 18.25 12.34
CA GLU A 196 12.09 17.23 12.90
C GLU A 196 11.58 16.31 11.78
N VAL A 197 11.37 15.02 12.08
CA VAL A 197 10.80 14.04 11.16
C VAL A 197 9.65 13.32 11.86
N HIS A 198 8.44 13.67 11.45
CA HIS A 198 7.21 13.04 11.92
C HIS A 198 6.73 12.04 10.86
N MET A 199 6.61 10.77 11.23
CA MET A 199 6.16 9.75 10.29
C MET A 199 4.67 9.46 10.47
N ARG A 200 3.95 9.35 9.36
CA ARG A 200 2.56 8.90 9.29
C ARG A 200 2.46 7.77 8.27
N VAL A 201 1.80 6.70 8.67
CA VAL A 201 1.70 5.47 7.88
C VAL A 201 0.26 5.28 7.44
N SER A 202 0.02 5.19 6.12
CA SER A 202 -1.33 5.10 5.56
C SER A 202 -1.95 3.69 5.61
N SER A 203 -1.37 2.79 6.40
CA SER A 203 -1.96 1.54 6.85
C SER A 203 -1.94 1.42 8.36
N PRO A 204 -2.74 0.52 8.98
CA PRO A 204 -2.51 0.07 10.35
C PRO A 204 -1.19 -0.69 10.47
N PRO A 205 -0.66 -0.89 11.71
CA PRO A 205 0.54 -1.68 11.92
C PRO A 205 0.31 -3.15 11.53
N PHE A 206 1.29 -3.74 10.84
CA PHE A 206 1.32 -5.18 10.58
C PHE A 206 1.60 -5.95 11.87
N LEU A 207 0.61 -6.73 12.33
CA LEU A 207 0.71 -7.54 13.54
C LEU A 207 0.72 -9.05 13.26
N TRP A 208 0.33 -9.43 12.03
CA TRP A 208 0.17 -10.82 11.62
C TRP A 208 0.69 -11.04 10.20
N PRO A 209 1.17 -12.24 9.88
CA PRO A 209 1.59 -12.59 8.53
C PRO A 209 0.39 -12.61 7.55
N CYS A 210 0.67 -12.62 6.26
CA CYS A 210 -0.33 -12.85 5.23
C CYS A 210 -0.20 -14.27 4.67
N TYR A 211 -1.33 -14.98 4.55
CA TYR A 211 -1.41 -16.33 3.96
C TYR A 211 -2.03 -16.33 2.56
N PHE A 212 -2.42 -15.17 2.02
CA PHE A 212 -3.25 -15.04 0.83
C PHE A 212 -2.61 -14.23 -0.31
N GLY A 213 -1.28 -14.26 -0.40
CA GLY A 213 -0.55 -13.72 -1.56
C GLY A 213 0.15 -12.37 -1.35
N THR A 214 0.32 -11.93 -0.12
CA THR A 214 1.23 -10.82 0.22
C THR A 214 2.42 -11.38 0.97
N ASP A 215 3.63 -11.00 0.57
CA ASP A 215 4.87 -11.37 1.27
C ASP A 215 5.03 -10.55 2.55
N VAL A 216 4.19 -10.85 3.55
CA VAL A 216 4.34 -10.35 4.91
C VAL A 216 5.00 -11.47 5.73
N PRO A 217 6.18 -11.19 6.30
CA PRO A 217 7.00 -12.22 6.95
C PRO A 217 6.36 -12.82 8.19
N ALA A 218 7.02 -13.81 8.77
CA ALA A 218 6.63 -14.41 10.05
C ALA A 218 6.51 -13.32 11.13
N ARG A 219 5.64 -13.56 12.10
CA ARG A 219 5.20 -12.57 13.08
C ARG A 219 6.33 -11.94 13.89
N ASP A 220 7.35 -12.73 14.21
CA ASP A 220 8.55 -12.31 14.94
C ASP A 220 9.44 -11.32 14.18
N GLN A 221 9.31 -11.27 12.84
CA GLN A 221 10.04 -10.33 11.99
C GLN A 221 9.29 -9.01 11.78
N LEU A 222 8.04 -8.90 12.25
CA LEU A 222 7.25 -7.68 12.17
C LEU A 222 7.68 -6.70 13.25
N ILE A 223 8.01 -5.46 12.86
CA ILE A 223 8.46 -4.45 13.83
C ILE A 223 7.40 -4.14 14.88
N ALA A 224 6.12 -4.19 14.52
CA ALA A 224 5.01 -3.88 15.41
C ALA A 224 4.62 -5.06 16.33
N TYR A 225 5.25 -6.24 16.16
CA TYR A 225 5.00 -7.37 17.04
C TYR A 225 5.61 -7.10 18.44
N ASN A 226 4.77 -7.12 19.46
CA ASN A 226 5.14 -6.86 20.87
C ASN A 226 5.82 -5.49 21.12
N ARG A 227 5.55 -4.48 20.29
CA ARG A 227 6.04 -3.12 20.47
C ARG A 227 4.92 -2.10 20.36
N SER A 228 4.98 -1.10 21.24
CA SER A 228 4.13 0.09 21.12
C SER A 228 4.58 0.98 19.96
N VAL A 229 3.69 1.86 19.50
CA VAL A 229 4.00 2.85 18.46
C VAL A 229 5.18 3.74 18.88
N LYS A 230 5.28 4.08 20.20
CA LYS A 230 6.40 4.87 20.70
C LYS A 230 7.74 4.12 20.59
N GLU A 231 7.79 2.86 20.98
CA GLU A 231 9.01 2.04 20.85
C GLU A 231 9.44 1.90 19.39
N ILE A 232 8.48 1.78 18.45
CA ILE A 232 8.78 1.76 17.00
C ILE A 232 9.32 3.11 16.56
N SER A 233 8.71 4.22 17.00
CA SER A 233 9.18 5.58 16.72
C SER A 233 10.63 5.79 17.18
N ASP A 234 10.93 5.37 18.41
CA ASP A 234 12.27 5.47 18.99
C ASP A 234 13.29 4.61 18.20
N LEU A 235 12.90 3.40 17.76
CA LEU A 235 13.74 2.50 16.97
C LEU A 235 14.07 3.04 15.56
N ILE A 236 13.12 3.68 14.89
CA ILE A 236 13.34 4.25 13.55
C ILE A 236 13.80 5.71 13.58
N GLY A 237 13.93 6.32 14.77
CA GLY A 237 14.51 7.65 14.98
C GLY A 237 13.62 8.82 14.58
N THR A 238 12.28 8.66 14.60
CA THR A 238 11.32 9.71 14.35
C THR A 238 10.97 10.51 15.60
N ASP A 239 10.57 11.78 15.47
CA ASP A 239 10.06 12.60 16.57
C ASP A 239 8.63 12.20 16.96
N SER A 240 7.85 11.72 16.00
CA SER A 240 6.55 11.07 16.23
C SER A 240 6.21 10.08 15.13
N LEU A 241 5.44 9.06 15.49
CA LEU A 241 4.92 8.04 14.57
C LEU A 241 3.45 7.80 14.88
N ASP A 242 2.62 7.75 13.84
CA ASP A 242 1.26 7.27 13.92
C ASP A 242 0.85 6.50 12.67
N TYR A 243 -0.16 5.65 12.82
CA TYR A 243 -0.70 4.79 11.80
C TYR A 243 -2.17 5.13 11.50
N LEU A 244 -2.60 4.82 10.29
CA LEU A 244 -4.02 4.85 9.97
C LEU A 244 -4.79 3.91 10.89
N LYS A 245 -5.89 4.40 11.47
CA LYS A 245 -6.74 3.58 12.34
C LYS A 245 -7.46 2.51 11.53
N ILE A 246 -7.61 1.32 12.14
CA ILE A 246 -8.21 0.16 11.47
C ILE A 246 -9.66 0.38 11.07
N GLU A 247 -10.38 1.22 11.83
CA GLU A 247 -11.78 1.58 11.59
C GLU A 247 -11.94 2.38 10.29
N ARG A 248 -10.89 3.09 9.85
CA ARG A 248 -10.89 3.88 8.61
C ARG A 248 -10.79 3.03 7.35
N LEU A 249 -10.36 1.77 7.45
CA LEU A 249 -10.13 0.92 6.27
C LEU A 249 -11.39 0.68 5.44
N GLU A 250 -12.53 0.51 6.09
CA GLU A 250 -13.81 0.29 5.39
C GLU A 250 -14.26 1.56 4.66
N GLU A 251 -13.97 2.73 5.22
CA GLU A 251 -14.28 4.02 4.59
C GLU A 251 -13.46 4.23 3.29
N LEU A 252 -12.22 3.72 3.22
CA LEU A 252 -11.38 3.81 2.01
C LEU A 252 -12.01 3.15 0.78
N VAL A 253 -12.87 2.16 1.01
CA VAL A 253 -13.57 1.40 -0.03
C VAL A 253 -15.08 1.69 -0.04
N GLY A 254 -15.48 2.85 0.47
CA GLY A 254 -16.87 3.32 0.47
C GLY A 254 -17.83 2.54 1.38
N GLY A 255 -17.32 1.69 2.28
CA GLY A 255 -18.11 0.97 3.28
C GLY A 255 -19.05 -0.13 2.74
N LYS A 256 -18.96 -0.47 1.44
CA LYS A 256 -19.89 -1.38 0.77
C LYS A 256 -19.34 -2.77 0.46
N LEU A 257 -18.02 -2.92 0.57
CA LEU A 257 -17.30 -4.14 0.20
C LEU A 257 -16.76 -4.83 1.45
N GLY A 258 -16.88 -6.16 1.48
CA GLY A 258 -16.14 -6.97 2.44
C GLY A 258 -14.64 -6.92 2.13
N ILE A 259 -13.82 -6.61 3.14
CA ILE A 259 -12.37 -6.48 3.01
C ILE A 259 -11.63 -7.49 3.89
N CYS A 260 -10.51 -8.00 3.38
CA CYS A 260 -9.55 -8.74 4.18
C CYS A 260 -8.59 -7.76 4.86
N LYS A 261 -8.53 -7.80 6.17
CA LYS A 261 -7.61 -7.05 7.04
C LYS A 261 -6.86 -7.97 8.02
N GLY A 262 -6.65 -9.24 7.60
CA GLY A 262 -6.07 -10.29 8.44
C GLY A 262 -4.65 -9.96 8.92
N CYS A 263 -3.80 -9.34 8.08
CA CYS A 263 -2.45 -8.93 8.45
C CYS A 263 -2.40 -7.85 9.56
N PHE A 264 -3.48 -7.13 9.79
CA PHE A 264 -3.60 -6.14 10.86
C PHE A 264 -4.29 -6.70 12.11
N THR A 265 -5.24 -7.64 11.96
CA THR A 265 -6.14 -8.09 13.03
C THR A 265 -5.91 -9.53 13.50
N GLY A 266 -5.27 -10.37 12.69
CA GLY A 266 -5.23 -11.82 12.89
C GLY A 266 -6.54 -12.55 12.58
N LYS A 267 -7.58 -11.83 12.13
CA LYS A 267 -8.85 -12.42 11.71
C LYS A 267 -8.85 -12.57 10.19
N TYR A 268 -8.79 -13.80 9.73
CA TYR A 268 -8.72 -14.12 8.31
C TYR A 268 -10.09 -14.58 7.79
N PRO A 269 -10.40 -14.31 6.50
CA PRO A 269 -11.66 -14.75 5.89
C PRO A 269 -11.73 -16.27 5.65
N MET A 270 -10.59 -16.95 5.70
CA MET A 270 -10.46 -18.40 5.59
C MET A 270 -9.52 -18.88 6.69
N GLU A 271 -9.63 -20.15 7.06
CA GLU A 271 -8.72 -20.76 8.02
C GLU A 271 -7.28 -20.74 7.47
N PRO A 272 -6.33 -20.15 8.20
CA PRO A 272 -4.93 -20.15 7.79
C PRO A 272 -4.35 -21.56 7.88
N PRO A 273 -3.27 -21.87 7.11
CA PRO A 273 -2.58 -23.15 7.23
C PRO A 273 -2.16 -23.43 8.68
N ALA A 274 -2.28 -24.70 9.12
CA ALA A 274 -1.94 -25.13 10.49
C ALA A 274 -0.44 -24.96 10.80
N GLU A 275 0.42 -25.00 9.78
CA GLU A 275 1.86 -24.76 9.88
C GLU A 275 2.27 -23.61 8.96
N ASP A 276 3.25 -22.81 9.39
CA ASP A 276 3.82 -21.76 8.56
C ASP A 276 4.76 -22.37 7.51
N ILE A 277 4.16 -22.85 6.42
CA ILE A 277 4.84 -23.54 5.31
C ILE A 277 5.86 -22.62 4.59
N ARG A 278 5.85 -21.31 4.87
CA ARG A 278 6.72 -20.33 4.19
C ARG A 278 8.20 -20.49 4.51
N GLY A 279 8.56 -21.11 5.63
CA GLY A 279 9.95 -21.38 6.00
C GLY A 279 10.68 -22.37 5.08
N ASP A 280 9.99 -23.14 4.26
CA ASP A 280 10.60 -24.14 3.37
C ASP A 280 10.95 -23.61 1.97
N PHE A 281 10.43 -22.46 1.58
CA PHE A 281 10.74 -21.83 0.29
C PHE A 281 11.89 -20.81 0.35
N ASP A 282 12.36 -20.45 1.56
CA ASP A 282 13.45 -19.50 1.79
C ASP A 282 14.80 -20.18 2.13
N LYS A 283 14.90 -21.51 1.97
CA LYS A 283 16.14 -22.29 2.16
C LYS A 283 16.92 -22.48 0.90
#